data_b64a6378f9efb019d5e4a1f5cdb47a21
#
_entry.id   b64a6378f9efb019d5e4a1f5cdb47a21
#
_cell.length_a   1.000
_cell.length_b   1.000
_cell.length_c   1.000
_cell.angle_alpha   90.00
_cell.angle_beta   90.00
_cell.angle_gamma   90.00
#
_symmetry.space_group_name_H-M   'P 1'
#
loop_
_entity.id
_entity.type
_entity.pdbx_description
1 polymer ?
#
loop_
_entity_poly.entity_id
_entity_poly.type
_entity_poly.pdbx_seq_one_letter_code
_entity_poly.pdbx_strand_id
1 'polypeptide(L)'
;MIKTFGLCRPLYTSQYQTHLLRFMCTTVKPGGTETMECNTVQEGKAEVLIECNTVKEGKAEVLFPKNVFYNPVQEFNRDLSVAVISQFAKDRLTDSTDGKKSKQSKVKQESDCMKVDQKDEKKDTIDIVKDEKEDTSSTDKVKDEKELELEPGKKYDNGIKILEGLSASGLRSVRFGLEIPGVNSIIANDFDENAVSFINKNIEKNNLQELVSSSCDDAAMVMYRNRNPKEHFDVIDLDPYGSPSKFLDATVQAVKDGGLLCITCTDAAVLCGNAGETCYSKYGAMSLRTTSCHEMGLRIILQCIESHANRYSRYIVPLISLSIDFYFRVFVRVHTGQGKVKRSASKMAMVYSCNECKSFSLQRIGAMIPTKGNNFKYSPATGPPVTDKCEHCGSKHHIGGPIWADPICDIDFIDSVINRVNDNKDSLKTSERIVGMLTLQKEELQEVPLYFKLDSLFGFVHAETMPLIQFRSALLNAGYKVSLSHAMKNSIKTDAPHNVLWDIIRAWVKGHPVKPARLEDTAIKTLLEKECSTKVSFEEHPEANPQSRKDKLLRYQANPEPHWGPKAKATRTMSNELQEERKRKLQGKKGKQKDQIEEEEENDRKESDGNNEEKVS
;
A
#
# COMPACT_ATOMS: atom_id res chain seq x y z
N MET A 1 -36.90 36.29 29.59
CA MET A 1 -36.44 35.46 30.72
C MET A 1 -35.21 34.72 30.31
N ILE A 2 -34.06 35.22 30.70
CA ILE A 2 -32.73 34.71 30.41
C ILE A 2 -32.41 33.71 31.53
N LYS A 3 -32.07 32.48 31.19
CA LYS A 3 -31.40 31.55 32.11
C LYS A 3 -30.04 31.14 31.52
N THR A 4 -29.05 31.66 32.19
CA THR A 4 -27.64 31.31 32.13
C THR A 4 -27.39 29.85 32.45
N PHE A 5 -26.61 29.15 31.61
CA PHE A 5 -26.01 27.87 31.97
C PHE A 5 -24.50 28.05 32.10
N GLY A 6 -24.03 27.62 33.26
CA GLY A 6 -22.67 27.81 33.72
C GLY A 6 -21.67 26.88 33.02
N LEU A 7 -20.49 27.42 32.91
CA LEU A 7 -19.23 26.79 32.51
C LEU A 7 -18.82 25.69 33.53
N CYS A 8 -18.78 24.44 33.12
CA CYS A 8 -17.98 23.41 33.79
C CYS A 8 -16.62 23.30 33.11
N ARG A 9 -15.60 23.74 33.80
CA ARG A 9 -14.19 23.39 33.50
C ARG A 9 -13.92 21.97 34.04
N PRO A 10 -13.26 21.08 33.32
CA PRO A 10 -12.62 19.92 33.94
C PRO A 10 -11.22 20.32 34.41
N LEU A 11 -11.03 20.23 35.72
CA LEU A 11 -9.74 20.19 36.39
C LEU A 11 -9.04 18.88 36.04
N TYR A 12 -7.97 18.95 35.27
CA TYR A 12 -6.97 17.89 35.24
C TYR A 12 -5.83 18.26 36.15
N THR A 13 -5.85 17.70 37.36
CA THR A 13 -4.73 17.74 38.28
C THR A 13 -3.68 16.73 37.90
N SER A 14 -2.47 17.22 37.72
CA SER A 14 -1.21 16.50 37.64
C SER A 14 -0.97 15.67 38.90
N GLN A 15 -0.87 14.37 38.77
CA GLN A 15 -0.19 13.50 39.73
C GLN A 15 0.46 12.35 38.98
N TYR A 16 1.68 12.54 38.54
CA TYR A 16 2.68 11.49 38.37
C TYR A 16 4.05 12.05 38.71
N GLN A 17 4.33 12.05 39.99
CA GLN A 17 5.70 12.15 40.49
C GLN A 17 6.17 10.78 41.00
N THR A 18 7.37 10.42 40.57
CA THR A 18 8.38 9.60 41.24
C THR A 18 8.06 8.13 41.52
N HIS A 19 8.70 7.27 40.73
CA HIS A 19 9.42 6.10 41.26
C HIS A 19 10.64 5.79 40.38
N LEU A 20 11.75 6.41 40.78
CA LEU A 20 13.11 6.01 40.38
C LEU A 20 13.59 4.98 41.39
N LEU A 21 13.98 3.79 40.94
CA LEU A 21 14.83 2.89 41.73
C LEU A 21 15.74 2.06 40.84
N ARG A 22 17.01 2.37 41.01
CA ARG A 22 18.19 1.50 41.03
C ARG A 22 18.11 0.17 40.30
N PHE A 23 18.95 0.00 39.29
CA PHE A 23 19.56 -1.30 39.02
C PHE A 23 21.07 -1.20 38.86
N MET A 24 21.72 -2.04 39.63
CA MET A 24 23.15 -2.20 39.76
C MET A 24 23.76 -2.87 38.54
N CYS A 25 24.97 -2.50 38.27
CA CYS A 25 25.95 -3.10 37.39
C CYS A 25 26.08 -4.62 37.58
N THR A 26 26.04 -5.41 36.51
CA THR A 26 26.69 -6.73 36.48
C THR A 26 27.36 -6.97 35.13
N THR A 27 28.66 -7.01 35.19
CA THR A 27 29.71 -7.73 34.42
C THR A 27 29.49 -8.07 32.94
N VAL A 28 30.33 -7.45 32.15
CA VAL A 28 30.67 -7.65 30.74
C VAL A 28 31.44 -8.95 30.54
N LYS A 29 31.13 -9.72 29.48
CA LYS A 29 32.04 -10.65 28.80
C LYS A 29 32.48 -10.10 27.46
N PRO A 30 33.75 -10.28 27.06
CA PRO A 30 34.35 -9.57 25.95
C PRO A 30 34.14 -10.27 24.60
N GLY A 31 33.90 -9.49 23.57
CA GLY A 31 33.94 -9.95 22.16
C GLY A 31 33.09 -9.11 21.24
N GLY A 32 33.65 -7.99 20.74
CA GLY A 32 33.01 -7.16 19.70
C GLY A 32 33.27 -5.67 19.98
N THR A 33 34.16 -5.07 19.22
CA THR A 33 34.45 -3.62 19.29
C THR A 33 33.29 -2.82 18.71
N GLU A 34 32.27 -2.53 19.50
CA GLU A 34 31.32 -1.46 19.26
C GLU A 34 31.71 -0.27 20.14
N THR A 35 32.10 0.85 19.55
CA THR A 35 32.35 2.09 20.25
C THR A 35 31.05 2.63 20.85
N MET A 36 30.94 2.59 22.18
CA MET A 36 29.82 3.22 22.89
C MET A 36 30.03 4.76 22.89
N GLU A 37 29.17 5.49 22.21
CA GLU A 37 29.03 6.92 22.40
C GLU A 37 27.96 7.17 23.46
N CYS A 38 28.33 7.82 24.58
CA CYS A 38 27.39 8.29 25.61
C CYS A 38 26.94 9.72 25.25
N ASN A 39 25.64 9.93 25.09
CA ASN A 39 25.08 11.26 24.86
C ASN A 39 24.30 11.74 26.09
N THR A 40 24.51 13.00 26.47
CA THR A 40 23.79 13.69 27.54
C THR A 40 22.52 14.34 26.99
N VAL A 41 21.38 14.12 27.65
CA VAL A 41 20.12 14.85 27.44
C VAL A 41 19.86 15.61 28.74
N GLN A 42 19.59 16.93 28.65
CA GLN A 42 19.22 17.73 29.81
C GLN A 42 17.74 17.53 30.13
N GLU A 43 17.44 16.94 31.26
CA GLU A 43 16.11 16.89 31.85
C GLU A 43 16.15 17.76 33.13
N GLY A 44 15.75 19.01 33.01
CA GLY A 44 15.86 19.99 34.07
C GLY A 44 17.32 20.34 34.44
N LYS A 45 17.74 20.09 35.67
CA LYS A 45 19.14 20.31 36.17
C LYS A 45 19.97 19.02 36.21
N ALA A 46 19.46 17.87 35.74
CA ALA A 46 20.17 16.63 35.76
C ALA A 46 20.57 16.22 34.34
N GLU A 47 21.85 15.90 34.15
CA GLU A 47 22.34 15.25 32.92
C GLU A 47 22.05 13.75 33.02
N VAL A 48 21.16 13.24 32.13
CA VAL A 48 20.88 11.81 32.01
C VAL A 48 21.72 11.27 30.87
N LEU A 49 22.62 10.35 31.16
CA LEU A 49 23.38 9.62 30.16
C LEU A 49 22.48 8.60 29.48
N ILE A 50 22.09 8.85 28.24
CA ILE A 50 21.34 7.88 27.41
C ILE A 50 22.35 7.10 26.57
N GLU A 51 22.43 5.79 26.83
CA GLU A 51 23.22 4.89 25.99
C GLU A 51 22.58 4.76 24.60
N CYS A 52 23.36 5.01 23.55
CA CYS A 52 22.93 4.97 22.17
C CYS A 52 23.66 3.88 21.40
N ASN A 53 22.95 3.26 20.45
CA ASN A 53 23.53 2.41 19.42
C ASN A 53 23.66 3.24 18.13
N THR A 54 24.73 3.07 17.38
CA THR A 54 24.86 3.65 16.04
C THR A 54 24.40 2.63 15.00
N VAL A 55 23.50 3.04 14.11
CA VAL A 55 23.02 2.23 12.99
C VAL A 55 23.50 2.87 11.68
N LYS A 56 24.12 2.08 10.81
CA LYS A 56 24.45 2.46 9.43
C LYS A 56 23.45 1.83 8.48
N GLU A 57 22.78 2.67 7.67
CA GLU A 57 21.83 2.22 6.67
C GLU A 57 21.91 3.13 5.43
N GLY A 58 22.14 2.55 4.25
CA GLY A 58 22.49 3.32 3.07
C GLY A 58 23.70 4.21 3.33
N LYS A 59 23.62 5.51 3.05
CA LYS A 59 24.66 6.50 3.36
C LYS A 59 24.53 7.12 4.75
N ALA A 60 23.46 6.81 5.49
CA ALA A 60 23.17 7.42 6.78
C ALA A 60 23.86 6.70 7.94
N GLU A 61 24.34 7.46 8.92
CA GLU A 61 24.82 6.98 10.20
C GLU A 61 24.04 7.65 11.32
N VAL A 62 23.15 6.89 12.01
CA VAL A 62 22.12 7.43 12.89
C VAL A 62 22.25 6.86 14.29
N LEU A 63 22.14 7.72 15.29
CA LEU A 63 22.10 7.39 16.71
C LEU A 63 20.69 6.95 17.11
N PHE A 64 20.61 5.80 17.75
CA PHE A 64 19.37 5.28 18.33
C PHE A 64 19.53 5.08 19.83
N PRO A 65 18.62 5.63 20.67
CA PRO A 65 18.57 5.24 22.08
C PRO A 65 18.37 3.72 22.22
N LYS A 66 19.02 3.08 23.19
CA LYS A 66 18.91 1.62 23.42
C LYS A 66 17.46 1.15 23.70
N ASN A 67 16.61 2.04 24.20
CA ASN A 67 15.20 1.79 24.47
C ASN A 67 14.28 2.03 23.25
N VAL A 68 14.80 2.54 22.13
CA VAL A 68 14.06 2.76 20.88
C VAL A 68 14.30 1.60 19.94
N PHE A 69 13.24 1.03 19.45
CA PHE A 69 13.29 -0.11 18.54
C PHE A 69 13.67 0.32 17.13
N TYR A 70 14.84 -0.13 16.66
CA TYR A 70 15.17 -0.12 15.23
C TYR A 70 14.63 -1.39 14.57
N ASN A 71 13.88 -1.24 13.47
CA ASN A 71 13.36 -2.37 12.70
C ASN A 71 14.17 -2.56 11.40
N PRO A 72 15.09 -3.54 11.34
CA PRO A 72 15.90 -3.79 10.14
C PRO A 72 15.05 -4.32 8.96
N VAL A 73 13.89 -4.93 9.21
CA VAL A 73 12.99 -5.40 8.15
C VAL A 73 12.40 -4.24 7.35
N GLN A 74 12.29 -3.06 7.95
CA GLN A 74 11.84 -1.82 7.29
C GLN A 74 12.92 -1.16 6.40
N GLU A 75 14.14 -1.69 6.32
CA GLU A 75 15.16 -1.23 5.38
C GLU A 75 14.64 -1.29 3.94
N PHE A 76 13.92 -2.35 3.58
CA PHE A 76 13.24 -2.45 2.28
C PHE A 76 12.27 -1.28 2.01
N ASN A 77 11.47 -0.88 3.00
CA ASN A 77 10.54 0.25 2.86
C ASN A 77 11.31 1.57 2.63
N ARG A 78 12.42 1.76 3.32
CA ARG A 78 13.24 2.98 3.21
C ARG A 78 14.01 3.02 1.90
N ASP A 79 14.63 1.91 1.47
CA ASP A 79 15.30 1.79 0.16
C ASP A 79 14.33 2.06 -0.99
N LEU A 80 13.16 1.44 -0.95
CA LEU A 80 12.11 1.67 -1.95
C LEU A 80 11.67 3.14 -1.98
N SER A 81 11.54 3.77 -0.81
CA SER A 81 11.16 5.19 -0.72
C SER A 81 12.23 6.10 -1.33
N VAL A 82 13.51 5.84 -1.04
CA VAL A 82 14.63 6.57 -1.66
C VAL A 82 14.60 6.45 -3.18
N ALA A 83 14.43 5.24 -3.71
CA ALA A 83 14.39 4.99 -5.15
C ALA A 83 13.21 5.71 -5.83
N VAL A 84 12.00 5.60 -5.25
CA VAL A 84 10.77 6.20 -5.79
C VAL A 84 10.81 7.72 -5.73
N ILE A 85 11.21 8.31 -4.60
CA ILE A 85 11.28 9.77 -4.46
C ILE A 85 12.38 10.34 -5.35
N SER A 86 13.51 9.64 -5.53
CA SER A 86 14.57 10.06 -6.45
C SER A 86 14.09 10.08 -7.92
N GLN A 87 13.29 9.08 -8.33
CA GLN A 87 12.69 9.09 -9.66
C GLN A 87 11.67 10.20 -9.81
N PHE A 88 10.80 10.38 -8.81
CA PHE A 88 9.83 11.48 -8.79
C PHE A 88 10.52 12.86 -8.88
N ALA A 89 11.64 13.06 -8.17
CA ALA A 89 12.40 14.31 -8.23
C ALA A 89 12.94 14.58 -9.63
N LYS A 90 13.51 13.56 -10.31
CA LYS A 90 13.97 13.65 -11.69
C LYS A 90 12.83 14.09 -12.61
N ASP A 91 11.68 13.38 -12.57
CA ASP A 91 10.52 13.69 -13.41
C ASP A 91 10.02 15.12 -13.17
N ARG A 92 9.88 15.50 -11.88
CA ARG A 92 9.34 16.82 -11.49
C ARG A 92 10.20 17.98 -11.97
N LEU A 93 11.51 17.82 -11.93
CA LEU A 93 12.46 18.86 -12.34
C LEU A 93 12.57 18.95 -13.86
N THR A 94 12.46 17.84 -14.58
CA THR A 94 12.43 17.80 -16.04
C THR A 94 11.16 18.48 -16.57
N ASP A 95 9.96 18.13 -16.05
CA ASP A 95 8.69 18.75 -16.44
C ASP A 95 8.69 20.27 -16.24
N SER A 96 9.37 20.77 -15.20
CA SER A 96 9.47 22.21 -14.92
C SER A 96 10.33 22.98 -15.93
N THR A 97 11.31 22.32 -16.55
CA THR A 97 12.17 22.91 -17.61
C THR A 97 11.47 22.96 -18.95
N ASP A 98 10.72 21.92 -19.32
CA ASP A 98 9.98 21.85 -20.58
C ASP A 98 8.74 22.75 -20.60
N GLY A 99 8.04 22.87 -19.47
CA GLY A 99 6.94 23.81 -19.30
C GLY A 99 7.34 25.29 -19.46
N LYS A 100 8.60 25.65 -19.16
CA LYS A 100 9.15 27.00 -19.41
C LYS A 100 9.47 27.22 -20.90
N LYS A 101 9.99 26.19 -21.59
CA LYS A 101 10.26 26.22 -23.05
C LYS A 101 8.94 26.37 -23.83
N SER A 102 7.88 25.63 -23.48
CA SER A 102 6.58 25.70 -24.16
C SER A 102 5.82 27.03 -23.93
N LYS A 103 5.95 27.66 -22.75
CA LYS A 103 5.40 29.00 -22.52
C LYS A 103 6.15 30.10 -23.25
N GLN A 104 7.47 29.98 -23.41
CA GLN A 104 8.27 30.93 -24.21
C GLN A 104 7.98 30.79 -25.70
N SER A 105 7.70 29.59 -26.22
CA SER A 105 7.28 29.40 -27.62
C SER A 105 5.86 29.93 -27.90
N LYS A 106 4.92 29.75 -26.97
CA LYS A 106 3.56 30.32 -27.09
C LYS A 106 3.55 31.86 -27.02
N VAL A 107 4.36 32.44 -26.11
CA VAL A 107 4.48 33.92 -26.04
C VAL A 107 5.16 34.50 -27.29
N LYS A 108 6.10 33.78 -27.93
CA LYS A 108 6.65 34.19 -29.24
C LYS A 108 5.63 34.07 -30.39
N GLN A 109 4.79 33.05 -30.43
CA GLN A 109 3.74 32.90 -31.43
C GLN A 109 2.59 33.92 -31.28
N GLU A 110 2.23 34.32 -30.06
CA GLU A 110 1.23 35.35 -29.81
C GLU A 110 1.74 36.76 -30.13
N SER A 111 3.05 37.04 -30.07
CA SER A 111 3.62 38.33 -30.46
C SER A 111 3.76 38.53 -31.98
N ASP A 112 3.85 37.44 -32.75
CA ASP A 112 3.91 37.50 -34.21
C ASP A 112 2.55 37.44 -34.89
N CYS A 113 1.45 37.14 -34.16
CA CYS A 113 0.10 37.04 -34.69
C CYS A 113 -0.71 38.36 -34.60
N MET A 114 -0.13 39.44 -34.07
CA MET A 114 -0.83 40.75 -33.92
C MET A 114 -0.47 41.78 -35.00
N LYS A 115 -0.07 41.35 -36.18
CA LYS A 115 0.06 42.28 -37.34
C LYS A 115 -0.39 41.58 -38.61
N VAL A 116 -1.66 41.46 -38.85
CA VAL A 116 -2.35 41.59 -40.13
C VAL A 116 -3.85 41.56 -39.87
N ASP A 117 -4.46 42.73 -39.86
CA ASP A 117 -5.89 42.90 -39.98
C ASP A 117 -6.25 43.45 -41.35
N GLN A 118 -7.40 42.98 -41.80
CA GLN A 118 -8.30 43.51 -42.84
C GLN A 118 -8.01 43.13 -44.31
N LYS A 119 -8.77 42.18 -44.82
CA LYS A 119 -9.81 42.42 -45.84
C LYS A 119 -10.38 41.16 -46.51
N ASP A 120 -11.71 41.12 -46.47
CA ASP A 120 -12.68 40.66 -47.48
C ASP A 120 -12.72 39.21 -48.01
N GLU A 121 -13.88 38.67 -47.70
CA GLU A 121 -14.78 37.75 -48.42
C GLU A 121 -14.44 37.29 -49.85
N LYS A 122 -14.59 36.02 -50.09
CA LYS A 122 -15.46 35.30 -51.04
C LYS A 122 -14.85 34.03 -51.63
N LYS A 123 -15.64 32.97 -51.45
CA LYS A 123 -16.00 31.90 -52.40
C LYS A 123 -14.96 31.04 -53.15
N ASP A 124 -15.23 29.76 -52.97
CA ASP A 124 -15.35 28.69 -53.97
C ASP A 124 -14.13 27.88 -54.44
N THR A 125 -14.30 26.57 -54.18
CA THR A 125 -14.12 25.40 -55.05
C THR A 125 -12.69 24.95 -55.47
N ILE A 126 -12.42 23.68 -55.03
CA ILE A 126 -11.84 22.53 -55.77
C ILE A 126 -10.55 22.76 -56.58
N ASP A 127 -9.48 22.05 -56.27
CA ASP A 127 -9.04 20.90 -57.01
C ASP A 127 -7.71 20.30 -56.50
N ILE A 128 -7.64 19.00 -56.67
CA ILE A 128 -6.54 18.07 -56.41
C ILE A 128 -5.41 18.30 -57.44
N VAL A 129 -4.14 18.31 -57.02
CA VAL A 129 -3.06 17.72 -57.84
C VAL A 129 -1.86 17.32 -56.92
N LYS A 130 -1.42 16.10 -57.09
CA LYS A 130 -0.16 15.51 -56.62
C LYS A 130 1.01 16.22 -57.31
N ASP A 131 2.14 16.35 -56.63
CA ASP A 131 3.44 16.01 -57.21
C ASP A 131 4.52 15.82 -56.12
N GLU A 132 5.19 14.70 -56.25
CA GLU A 132 6.43 14.32 -55.56
C GLU A 132 7.59 15.16 -56.01
N LYS A 133 8.51 15.54 -55.14
CA LYS A 133 9.95 15.58 -55.40
C LYS A 133 10.78 15.53 -54.13
N GLU A 134 11.68 14.58 -54.14
CA GLU A 134 12.88 14.46 -53.32
C GLU A 134 13.77 15.70 -53.38
N ASP A 135 14.40 16.13 -52.31
CA ASP A 135 15.85 16.07 -52.17
C ASP A 135 16.39 16.70 -50.89
N THR A 136 17.39 15.99 -50.39
CA THR A 136 18.65 16.39 -49.74
C THR A 136 18.63 16.90 -48.29
N SER A 137 19.18 15.98 -47.48
CA SER A 137 20.19 16.16 -46.43
C SER A 137 20.27 17.53 -45.73
N SER A 138 19.80 17.58 -44.53
CA SER A 138 20.38 18.42 -43.48
C SER A 138 20.68 17.56 -42.25
N THR A 139 21.96 17.44 -41.99
CA THR A 139 22.52 16.87 -40.77
C THR A 139 21.95 17.62 -39.56
N ASP A 140 20.98 17.01 -38.89
CA ASP A 140 20.52 17.46 -37.59
C ASP A 140 21.66 17.29 -36.59
N LYS A 141 22.23 18.43 -36.18
CA LYS A 141 23.06 18.52 -35.00
C LYS A 141 22.19 18.09 -33.81
N VAL A 142 22.41 16.87 -33.34
CA VAL A 142 22.02 16.43 -31.99
C VAL A 142 22.65 17.46 -31.04
N LYS A 143 21.85 18.38 -30.54
CA LYS A 143 22.25 19.20 -29.39
C LYS A 143 22.30 18.25 -28.21
N ASP A 144 23.50 17.97 -27.74
CA ASP A 144 23.74 17.38 -26.42
C ASP A 144 22.96 18.22 -25.40
N GLU A 145 21.77 17.75 -25.01
CA GLU A 145 21.07 18.27 -23.84
C GLU A 145 21.91 17.82 -22.64
N LYS A 146 22.67 18.74 -22.06
CA LYS A 146 23.32 18.50 -20.76
C LYS A 146 22.25 18.13 -19.79
N GLU A 147 22.16 16.85 -19.51
CA GLU A 147 21.37 16.32 -18.39
C GLU A 147 21.81 17.07 -17.13
N LEU A 148 20.89 17.66 -16.42
CA LEU A 148 21.20 18.38 -15.17
C LEU A 148 21.74 17.33 -14.20
N GLU A 149 23.04 17.26 -14.01
CA GLU A 149 23.67 16.39 -12.99
C GLU A 149 23.31 16.92 -11.60
N LEU A 150 22.24 16.36 -11.04
CA LEU A 150 21.78 16.64 -9.69
C LEU A 150 22.49 15.70 -8.72
N GLU A 151 23.25 16.27 -7.79
CA GLU A 151 23.98 15.50 -6.79
C GLU A 151 23.16 15.38 -5.49
N PRO A 152 23.07 14.17 -4.89
CA PRO A 152 22.52 14.02 -3.54
C PRO A 152 23.35 14.78 -2.50
N GLY A 153 22.73 15.19 -1.41
CA GLY A 153 23.39 15.94 -0.32
C GLY A 153 23.53 17.44 -0.57
N LYS A 154 23.16 17.93 -1.76
CA LYS A 154 23.21 19.35 -2.11
C LYS A 154 21.80 19.94 -2.14
N LYS A 155 21.69 21.20 -1.66
CA LYS A 155 20.46 21.97 -1.70
C LYS A 155 20.26 22.64 -3.06
N TYR A 156 19.06 22.56 -3.59
CA TYR A 156 18.67 23.18 -4.86
C TYR A 156 17.46 24.11 -4.66
N ASP A 157 17.56 25.38 -5.03
CA ASP A 157 16.50 26.37 -4.81
C ASP A 157 15.19 25.99 -5.52
N ASN A 158 15.26 25.39 -6.70
CA ASN A 158 14.12 24.88 -7.45
C ASN A 158 13.83 23.39 -7.16
N GLY A 159 14.49 22.82 -6.15
CA GLY A 159 14.35 21.42 -5.77
C GLY A 159 13.01 21.09 -5.11
N ILE A 160 12.80 19.81 -4.83
CA ILE A 160 11.59 19.31 -4.18
C ILE A 160 11.62 19.58 -2.66
N LYS A 161 10.45 19.90 -2.09
CA LYS A 161 10.22 20.01 -0.64
C LYS A 161 9.60 18.73 -0.13
N ILE A 162 10.21 18.13 0.90
CA ILE A 162 9.79 16.85 1.48
C ILE A 162 9.33 17.07 2.93
N LEU A 163 8.21 16.47 3.30
CA LEU A 163 7.78 16.30 4.70
C LEU A 163 7.81 14.81 5.06
N GLU A 164 8.60 14.44 6.07
CA GLU A 164 8.42 13.19 6.80
C GLU A 164 7.58 13.50 8.04
N GLY A 165 6.31 13.03 8.05
CA GLY A 165 5.35 13.44 9.08
C GLY A 165 5.56 12.81 10.45
N LEU A 166 6.27 11.67 10.53
CA LEU A 166 6.45 10.84 11.73
C LEU A 166 7.87 10.25 11.70
N SER A 167 8.86 11.06 12.07
CA SER A 167 10.28 10.77 11.76
C SER A 167 11.00 9.93 12.83
N ALA A 168 10.47 9.83 14.04
CA ALA A 168 11.07 9.09 15.15
C ALA A 168 12.56 9.45 15.38
N SER A 169 13.50 8.65 14.86
CA SER A 169 14.95 8.93 14.95
C SER A 169 15.48 9.84 13.82
N GLY A 170 14.66 10.17 12.83
CA GLY A 170 15.08 10.92 11.64
C GLY A 170 15.86 10.10 10.60
N LEU A 171 16.00 8.78 10.77
CA LEU A 171 16.77 7.93 9.85
C LEU A 171 16.34 8.11 8.39
N ARG A 172 15.04 8.11 8.12
CA ARG A 172 14.50 8.25 6.77
C ARG A 172 14.80 9.65 6.20
N SER A 173 14.59 10.72 6.98
CA SER A 173 14.93 12.09 6.57
C SER A 173 16.42 12.27 6.30
N VAL A 174 17.30 11.66 7.13
CA VAL A 174 18.75 11.69 6.90
C VAL A 174 19.11 10.96 5.60
N ARG A 175 18.52 9.78 5.35
CA ARG A 175 18.70 9.07 4.09
C ARG A 175 18.20 9.88 2.90
N PHE A 176 17.05 10.54 3.01
CA PHE A 176 16.53 11.40 1.96
C PHE A 176 17.50 12.54 1.64
N GLY A 177 18.08 13.17 2.66
CA GLY A 177 19.07 14.23 2.49
C GLY A 177 20.35 13.74 1.79
N LEU A 178 20.85 12.56 2.15
CA LEU A 178 22.12 12.00 1.65
C LEU A 178 22.00 11.28 0.30
N GLU A 179 20.79 10.80 -0.06
CA GLU A 179 20.64 9.84 -1.16
C GLU A 179 19.72 10.34 -2.28
N ILE A 180 18.85 11.33 -2.03
CA ILE A 180 17.93 11.87 -3.05
C ILE A 180 18.52 13.12 -3.68
N PRO A 181 18.69 13.16 -5.02
CA PRO A 181 19.16 14.34 -5.73
C PRO A 181 18.02 15.37 -5.92
N GLY A 182 18.38 16.65 -6.06
CA GLY A 182 17.43 17.70 -6.41
C GLY A 182 16.47 18.09 -5.28
N VAL A 183 16.90 17.99 -4.03
CA VAL A 183 16.12 18.40 -2.84
C VAL A 183 16.34 19.87 -2.54
N ASN A 184 15.25 20.59 -2.22
CA ASN A 184 15.30 21.96 -1.67
C ASN A 184 15.37 21.94 -0.14
N SER A 185 14.44 21.22 0.49
CA SER A 185 14.35 21.16 1.96
C SER A 185 13.58 19.90 2.40
N ILE A 186 13.94 19.40 3.58
CA ILE A 186 13.28 18.29 4.25
C ILE A 186 12.85 18.75 5.64
N ILE A 187 11.60 18.50 5.99
CA ILE A 187 11.10 18.66 7.36
C ILE A 187 10.93 17.28 7.97
N ALA A 188 11.73 16.99 9.01
CA ALA A 188 11.62 15.79 9.82
C ALA A 188 10.77 16.11 11.05
N ASN A 189 9.49 15.71 11.04
CA ASN A 189 8.55 16.02 12.10
C ASN A 189 8.31 14.82 13.03
N ASP A 190 8.28 15.08 14.33
CA ASP A 190 7.71 14.16 15.32
C ASP A 190 7.02 14.95 16.41
N PHE A 191 6.07 14.34 17.13
CA PHE A 191 5.38 15.01 18.24
C PHE A 191 6.11 14.86 19.58
N ASP A 192 7.07 13.90 19.68
CA ASP A 192 7.86 13.63 20.88
C ASP A 192 9.13 14.47 20.89
N GLU A 193 9.27 15.36 21.88
CA GLU A 193 10.46 16.22 22.06
C GLU A 193 11.76 15.43 22.14
N ASN A 194 11.75 14.24 22.75
CA ASN A 194 12.92 13.38 22.81
C ASN A 194 13.30 12.87 21.41
N ALA A 195 12.33 12.45 20.60
CA ALA A 195 12.56 12.05 19.22
C ALA A 195 13.17 13.23 18.43
N VAL A 196 12.63 14.43 18.57
CA VAL A 196 13.15 15.64 17.90
C VAL A 196 14.58 15.98 18.33
N SER A 197 14.92 15.78 19.61
CA SER A 197 16.30 15.93 20.08
C SER A 197 17.26 14.96 19.37
N PHE A 198 16.84 13.71 19.16
CA PHE A 198 17.64 12.72 18.38
C PHE A 198 17.67 13.05 16.90
N ILE A 199 16.58 13.54 16.31
CA ILE A 199 16.56 14.01 14.92
C ILE A 199 17.64 15.08 14.72
N ASN A 200 17.72 16.08 15.61
CA ASN A 200 18.73 17.15 15.52
C ASN A 200 20.15 16.62 15.60
N LYS A 201 20.46 15.73 16.56
CA LYS A 201 21.78 15.09 16.68
C LYS A 201 22.13 14.31 15.41
N ASN A 202 21.18 13.62 14.81
CA ASN A 202 21.38 12.84 13.60
C ASN A 202 21.54 13.70 12.36
N ILE A 203 20.88 14.87 12.28
CA ILE A 203 21.11 15.89 11.26
C ILE A 203 22.54 16.43 11.36
N GLU A 204 22.99 16.79 12.56
CA GLU A 204 24.34 17.29 12.83
C GLU A 204 25.40 16.25 12.50
N LYS A 205 25.23 15.00 12.96
CA LYS A 205 26.17 13.89 12.71
C LYS A 205 26.38 13.61 11.22
N ASN A 206 25.37 13.88 10.39
CA ASN A 206 25.43 13.66 8.93
C ASN A 206 25.66 14.95 8.13
N ASN A 207 25.95 16.09 8.77
CA ASN A 207 26.21 17.40 8.15
C ASN A 207 25.07 17.88 7.23
N LEU A 208 23.81 17.72 7.65
CA LEU A 208 22.63 18.03 6.84
C LEU A 208 21.85 19.28 7.30
N GLN A 209 22.42 20.14 8.15
CA GLN A 209 21.73 21.28 8.77
C GLN A 209 21.17 22.30 7.74
N GLU A 210 21.78 22.40 6.56
CA GLU A 210 21.29 23.27 5.49
C GLU A 210 20.12 22.70 4.70
N LEU A 211 19.91 21.35 4.75
CA LEU A 211 18.96 20.63 3.93
C LEU A 211 17.79 20.05 4.73
N VAL A 212 18.04 19.62 5.96
CA VAL A 212 17.06 18.98 6.84
C VAL A 212 16.83 19.80 8.08
N SER A 213 15.59 20.08 8.41
CA SER A 213 15.17 20.75 9.66
C SER A 213 14.20 19.85 10.44
N SER A 214 14.29 19.89 11.76
CA SER A 214 13.34 19.21 12.62
C SER A 214 12.10 20.05 12.92
N SER A 215 10.99 19.39 13.25
CA SER A 215 9.76 20.00 13.74
C SER A 215 9.21 19.16 14.90
N CYS A 216 8.76 19.82 15.98
CA CYS A 216 8.12 19.17 17.13
C CYS A 216 6.64 19.54 17.16
N ASP A 217 5.79 18.76 16.47
CA ASP A 217 4.37 19.09 16.34
C ASP A 217 3.52 17.87 15.93
N ASP A 218 2.20 17.98 16.08
CA ASP A 218 1.28 17.01 15.47
C ASP A 218 1.38 17.07 13.94
N ALA A 219 1.60 15.93 13.31
CA ALA A 219 1.80 15.83 11.86
C ALA A 219 0.62 16.40 11.04
N ALA A 220 -0.63 16.24 11.51
CA ALA A 220 -1.79 16.81 10.83
C ALA A 220 -1.77 18.33 10.92
N MET A 221 -1.34 18.90 12.08
CA MET A 221 -1.24 20.34 12.26
C MET A 221 -0.14 20.95 11.40
N VAL A 222 1.02 20.29 11.28
CA VAL A 222 2.07 20.72 10.33
C VAL A 222 1.49 20.79 8.90
N MET A 223 0.79 19.76 8.46
CA MET A 223 0.19 19.72 7.14
C MET A 223 -0.90 20.79 6.95
N TYR A 224 -1.80 21.00 7.93
CA TYR A 224 -2.82 22.04 7.84
C TYR A 224 -2.25 23.46 7.80
N ARG A 225 -1.14 23.75 8.50
CA ARG A 225 -0.47 25.05 8.40
C ARG A 225 0.14 25.29 7.02
N ASN A 226 0.58 24.21 6.35
CA ASN A 226 1.17 24.25 5.00
C ASN A 226 0.14 24.01 3.88
N ARG A 227 -1.17 24.21 4.12
CA ARG A 227 -2.21 24.08 3.08
C ARG A 227 -2.27 25.24 2.09
N ASN A 228 -1.50 26.32 2.31
CA ASN A 228 -1.35 27.40 1.35
C ASN A 228 -0.52 26.90 0.16
N PRO A 229 -0.96 27.07 -1.11
CA PRO A 229 -0.26 26.57 -2.31
C PRO A 229 1.22 26.97 -2.41
N LYS A 230 1.62 28.10 -1.83
CA LYS A 230 3.04 28.53 -1.82
C LYS A 230 3.91 27.70 -0.88
N GLU A 231 3.30 27.06 0.10
CA GLU A 231 3.98 26.32 1.18
C GLU A 231 3.85 24.80 1.00
N HIS A 232 3.06 24.34 0.03
CA HIS A 232 2.84 22.92 -0.24
C HIS A 232 4.15 22.16 -0.40
N PHE A 233 4.13 20.91 0.06
CA PHE A 233 5.20 19.94 -0.13
C PHE A 233 5.09 19.25 -1.50
N ASP A 234 6.22 18.96 -2.12
CA ASP A 234 6.27 18.14 -3.33
C ASP A 234 6.09 16.66 -2.96
N VAL A 235 6.61 16.24 -1.78
CA VAL A 235 6.52 14.88 -1.26
C VAL A 235 6.08 14.92 0.20
N ILE A 236 5.12 14.06 0.56
CA ILE A 236 4.76 13.80 1.96
C ILE A 236 4.88 12.31 2.22
N ASP A 237 5.74 11.94 3.17
CA ASP A 237 5.91 10.56 3.64
C ASP A 237 5.23 10.37 5.00
N LEU A 238 4.31 9.41 5.06
CA LEU A 238 3.58 9.02 6.27
C LEU A 238 3.82 7.53 6.57
N ASP A 239 4.53 7.27 7.65
CA ASP A 239 4.80 5.91 8.15
C ASP A 239 4.34 5.74 9.62
N PRO A 240 3.01 5.82 9.89
CA PRO A 240 2.47 5.70 11.22
C PRO A 240 2.45 4.25 11.69
N TYR A 241 2.48 4.04 13.01
CA TYR A 241 2.03 2.80 13.58
C TYR A 241 0.52 2.62 13.35
N GLY A 242 0.13 1.56 12.66
CA GLY A 242 -1.25 1.24 12.36
C GLY A 242 -1.79 1.95 11.12
N SER A 243 -2.85 2.76 11.29
CA SER A 243 -3.57 3.40 10.18
C SER A 243 -3.12 4.84 9.93
N PRO A 244 -2.92 5.25 8.68
CA PRO A 244 -2.68 6.64 8.30
C PRO A 244 -3.97 7.47 8.21
N SER A 245 -5.16 6.87 8.36
CA SER A 245 -6.45 7.49 8.01
C SER A 245 -6.68 8.86 8.65
N LYS A 246 -6.26 9.05 9.91
CA LYS A 246 -6.40 10.32 10.63
C LYS A 246 -5.59 11.48 10.05
N PHE A 247 -4.58 11.20 9.23
CA PHE A 247 -3.71 12.21 8.62
C PHE A 247 -4.12 12.56 7.19
N LEU A 248 -4.90 11.69 6.51
CA LEU A 248 -5.14 11.77 5.07
C LEU A 248 -5.82 13.08 4.64
N ASP A 249 -6.73 13.62 5.45
CA ASP A 249 -7.40 14.89 5.13
C ASP A 249 -6.41 16.06 5.05
N ALA A 250 -5.53 16.19 6.04
CA ALA A 250 -4.48 17.20 6.03
C ALA A 250 -3.47 16.98 4.90
N THR A 251 -3.13 15.71 4.65
CA THR A 251 -2.14 15.29 3.64
C THR A 251 -2.56 15.72 2.23
N VAL A 252 -3.81 15.44 1.84
CA VAL A 252 -4.29 15.79 0.50
C VAL A 252 -4.43 17.30 0.30
N GLN A 253 -4.47 18.09 1.36
CA GLN A 253 -4.49 19.56 1.28
C GLN A 253 -3.08 20.16 1.21
N ALA A 254 -2.09 19.54 1.84
CA ALA A 254 -0.73 20.07 1.96
C ALA A 254 0.22 19.66 0.84
N VAL A 255 -0.15 18.68 0.02
CA VAL A 255 0.68 18.24 -1.11
C VAL A 255 0.43 19.12 -2.34
N LYS A 256 1.49 19.45 -3.12
CA LYS A 256 1.40 20.20 -4.39
C LYS A 256 0.53 19.46 -5.41
N ASP A 257 0.06 20.20 -6.41
CA ASP A 257 -0.53 19.61 -7.61
C ASP A 257 0.51 18.77 -8.36
N GLY A 258 0.17 17.50 -8.67
CA GLY A 258 1.10 16.49 -9.18
C GLY A 258 2.16 16.04 -8.17
N GLY A 259 2.06 16.41 -6.90
CA GLY A 259 2.97 15.97 -5.84
C GLY A 259 2.72 14.53 -5.41
N LEU A 260 3.68 13.96 -4.70
CA LEU A 260 3.75 12.55 -4.32
C LEU A 260 3.36 12.33 -2.86
N LEU A 261 2.49 11.37 -2.61
CA LEU A 261 2.23 10.81 -1.29
C LEU A 261 2.85 9.42 -1.18
N CYS A 262 3.61 9.20 -0.11
CA CYS A 262 4.20 7.92 0.25
C CYS A 262 3.55 7.46 1.55
N ILE A 263 2.69 6.44 1.50
CA ILE A 263 1.85 6.07 2.65
C ILE A 263 2.06 4.62 3.03
N THR A 264 2.38 4.39 4.31
CA THR A 264 2.46 3.07 4.94
C THR A 264 1.25 2.80 5.80
N CYS A 265 0.76 1.56 5.77
CA CYS A 265 -0.28 1.04 6.67
C CYS A 265 0.22 -0.26 7.30
N THR A 266 0.31 -0.32 8.62
CA THR A 266 0.76 -1.52 9.34
C THR A 266 -0.38 -2.29 10.02
N ASP A 267 -1.64 -1.85 9.87
CA ASP A 267 -2.82 -2.51 10.41
C ASP A 267 -3.44 -3.54 9.44
N ALA A 268 -2.57 -4.39 8.86
CA ALA A 268 -2.96 -5.43 7.91
C ALA A 268 -4.09 -6.34 8.41
N ALA A 269 -4.17 -6.63 9.72
CA ALA A 269 -5.26 -7.40 10.29
C ALA A 269 -6.64 -6.75 10.06
N VAL A 270 -6.72 -5.42 10.15
CA VAL A 270 -7.93 -4.64 9.90
C VAL A 270 -8.28 -4.64 8.41
N LEU A 271 -7.29 -4.37 7.57
CA LEU A 271 -7.45 -4.29 6.11
C LEU A 271 -7.72 -5.65 5.45
N CYS A 272 -7.27 -6.76 6.06
CA CYS A 272 -7.46 -8.12 5.55
C CYS A 272 -8.71 -8.84 6.12
N GLY A 273 -9.64 -8.13 6.74
CA GLY A 273 -10.97 -8.66 7.08
C GLY A 273 -11.10 -9.31 8.45
N ASN A 274 -10.09 -9.20 9.35
CA ASN A 274 -10.25 -9.71 10.72
C ASN A 274 -11.11 -8.80 11.62
N ALA A 275 -11.27 -7.51 11.22
CA ALA A 275 -12.10 -6.52 11.91
C ALA A 275 -12.70 -5.56 10.86
N GLY A 276 -13.71 -6.03 10.12
CA GLY A 276 -14.33 -5.29 9.02
C GLY A 276 -15.00 -4.00 9.48
N GLU A 277 -15.65 -4.00 10.64
CA GLU A 277 -16.27 -2.84 11.28
C GLU A 277 -15.22 -1.76 11.65
N THR A 278 -14.07 -2.19 12.15
CA THR A 278 -12.93 -1.29 12.42
C THR A 278 -12.34 -0.74 11.12
N CYS A 279 -12.28 -1.56 10.06
CA CYS A 279 -11.87 -1.11 8.74
C CYS A 279 -12.84 -0.05 8.20
N TYR A 280 -14.13 -0.26 8.35
CA TYR A 280 -15.14 0.71 7.94
C TYR A 280 -14.97 2.04 8.68
N SER A 281 -14.79 2.00 10.00
CA SER A 281 -14.63 3.23 10.80
C SER A 281 -13.37 4.02 10.44
N LYS A 282 -12.28 3.35 10.04
CA LYS A 282 -11.00 3.99 9.71
C LYS A 282 -10.90 4.41 8.24
N TYR A 283 -11.33 3.54 7.33
CA TYR A 283 -11.09 3.68 5.88
C TYR A 283 -12.37 3.92 5.06
N GLY A 284 -13.55 3.91 5.69
CA GLY A 284 -14.82 4.06 5.00
C GLY A 284 -15.17 2.88 4.08
N ALA A 285 -14.58 1.71 4.33
CA ALA A 285 -14.78 0.50 3.53
C ALA A 285 -14.83 -0.76 4.39
N MET A 286 -15.75 -1.67 4.09
CA MET A 286 -15.85 -2.97 4.75
C MET A 286 -14.83 -3.93 4.14
N SER A 287 -13.82 -4.36 4.92
CA SER A 287 -12.89 -5.41 4.50
C SER A 287 -13.49 -6.80 4.65
N LEU A 288 -13.11 -7.72 3.76
CA LEU A 288 -13.59 -9.11 3.78
C LEU A 288 -12.44 -10.08 4.03
N ARG A 289 -12.71 -11.11 4.81
CA ARG A 289 -11.78 -12.22 5.01
C ARG A 289 -11.82 -13.17 3.80
N THR A 290 -11.22 -12.71 2.68
CA THR A 290 -11.13 -13.46 1.43
C THR A 290 -9.70 -13.93 1.17
N THR A 291 -9.53 -14.78 0.17
CA THR A 291 -8.19 -15.24 -0.28
C THR A 291 -7.37 -14.11 -0.88
N SER A 292 -8.01 -13.09 -1.44
CA SER A 292 -7.39 -11.89 -2.03
C SER A 292 -7.35 -10.67 -1.10
N CYS A 293 -7.45 -10.90 0.23
CA CYS A 293 -7.54 -9.81 1.23
C CYS A 293 -6.36 -8.82 1.20
N HIS A 294 -5.16 -9.25 0.83
CA HIS A 294 -4.00 -8.35 0.72
C HIS A 294 -4.17 -7.32 -0.40
N GLU A 295 -4.59 -7.73 -1.59
CA GLU A 295 -4.87 -6.77 -2.67
C GLU A 295 -6.12 -5.94 -2.37
N MET A 296 -7.14 -6.55 -1.75
CA MET A 296 -8.31 -5.81 -1.28
C MET A 296 -7.91 -4.70 -0.29
N GLY A 297 -6.97 -4.97 0.61
CA GLY A 297 -6.42 -3.97 1.53
C GLY A 297 -5.76 -2.79 0.82
N LEU A 298 -4.90 -3.05 -0.19
CA LEU A 298 -4.32 -2.00 -1.04
C LEU A 298 -5.40 -1.13 -1.70
N ARG A 299 -6.41 -1.77 -2.26
CA ARG A 299 -7.51 -1.09 -2.96
C ARG A 299 -8.42 -0.29 -2.02
N ILE A 300 -8.57 -0.72 -0.76
CA ILE A 300 -9.25 0.03 0.31
C ILE A 300 -8.43 1.29 0.66
N ILE A 301 -7.11 1.19 0.76
CA ILE A 301 -6.25 2.35 1.04
C ILE A 301 -6.36 3.38 -0.08
N LEU A 302 -6.25 2.97 -1.33
CA LEU A 302 -6.37 3.86 -2.50
C LEU A 302 -7.75 4.53 -2.57
N GLN A 303 -8.83 3.79 -2.32
CA GLN A 303 -10.19 4.33 -2.22
C GLN A 303 -10.28 5.40 -1.13
N CYS A 304 -9.70 5.15 0.03
CA CYS A 304 -9.72 6.08 1.16
C CYS A 304 -8.99 7.40 0.80
N ILE A 305 -7.79 7.32 0.20
CA ILE A 305 -7.02 8.50 -0.22
C ILE A 305 -7.79 9.28 -1.29
N GLU A 306 -8.33 8.62 -2.32
CA GLU A 306 -9.15 9.25 -3.36
C GLU A 306 -10.38 9.96 -2.76
N SER A 307 -11.06 9.31 -1.80
CA SER A 307 -12.22 9.90 -1.12
C SER A 307 -11.88 11.18 -0.36
N HIS A 308 -10.73 11.26 0.30
CA HIS A 308 -10.25 12.48 0.93
C HIS A 308 -9.87 13.54 -0.11
N ALA A 309 -9.16 13.18 -1.18
CA ALA A 309 -8.76 14.09 -2.24
C ALA A 309 -9.96 14.72 -2.97
N ASN A 310 -11.00 13.93 -3.24
CA ASN A 310 -12.17 14.37 -4.00
C ASN A 310 -12.92 15.56 -3.35
N ARG A 311 -12.91 15.65 -2.00
CA ARG A 311 -13.53 16.77 -1.25
C ARG A 311 -12.92 18.13 -1.61
N TYR A 312 -11.68 18.10 -2.10
CA TYR A 312 -10.90 19.30 -2.49
C TYR A 312 -10.75 19.41 -4.01
N SER A 313 -11.64 18.79 -4.80
CA SER A 313 -11.55 18.73 -6.26
C SER A 313 -10.24 18.14 -6.77
N ARG A 314 -9.65 17.23 -5.99
CA ARG A 314 -8.40 16.53 -6.29
C ARG A 314 -8.67 15.04 -6.50
N TYR A 315 -7.80 14.38 -7.24
CA TYR A 315 -7.85 12.94 -7.52
C TYR A 315 -6.46 12.34 -7.47
N ILE A 316 -6.39 11.01 -7.27
CA ILE A 316 -5.11 10.31 -7.23
C ILE A 316 -4.81 9.54 -8.51
N VAL A 317 -3.51 9.38 -8.75
CA VAL A 317 -2.94 8.46 -9.75
C VAL A 317 -1.96 7.55 -9.02
N PRO A 318 -2.29 6.26 -8.82
CA PRO A 318 -1.39 5.30 -8.21
C PRO A 318 -0.16 5.05 -9.09
N LEU A 319 1.04 5.19 -8.52
CA LEU A 319 2.30 4.89 -9.20
C LEU A 319 2.81 3.50 -8.85
N ILE A 320 2.80 3.15 -7.56
CA ILE A 320 3.22 1.85 -7.02
C ILE A 320 2.36 1.54 -5.81
N SER A 321 1.83 0.31 -5.73
CA SER A 321 1.05 -0.15 -4.58
C SER A 321 1.45 -1.57 -4.22
N LEU A 322 2.15 -1.76 -3.11
CA LEU A 322 2.72 -3.03 -2.70
C LEU A 322 2.16 -3.52 -1.36
N SER A 323 1.82 -4.81 -1.32
CA SER A 323 1.64 -5.56 -0.08
C SER A 323 2.95 -6.26 0.27
N ILE A 324 3.56 -5.87 1.39
CA ILE A 324 4.90 -6.30 1.76
C ILE A 324 4.82 -6.94 3.14
N ASP A 325 5.05 -8.26 3.20
CA ASP A 325 5.07 -9.03 4.43
C ASP A 325 3.84 -8.75 5.35
N PHE A 326 3.92 -7.76 6.23
CA PHE A 326 2.87 -7.41 7.21
C PHE A 326 2.44 -5.94 7.14
N TYR A 327 2.80 -5.20 6.09
CA TYR A 327 2.38 -3.83 5.85
C TYR A 327 2.06 -3.59 4.38
N PHE A 328 1.38 -2.46 4.14
CA PHE A 328 1.09 -1.96 2.80
C PHE A 328 1.86 -0.66 2.58
N ARG A 329 2.41 -0.49 1.38
CA ARG A 329 3.08 0.74 0.96
C ARG A 329 2.51 1.19 -0.37
N VAL A 330 1.98 2.42 -0.43
CA VAL A 330 1.46 3.02 -1.64
C VAL A 330 2.14 4.34 -1.94
N PHE A 331 2.41 4.57 -3.22
CA PHE A 331 2.95 5.80 -3.77
C PHE A 331 1.95 6.32 -4.79
N VAL A 332 1.38 7.51 -4.53
CA VAL A 332 0.35 8.08 -5.38
C VAL A 332 0.63 9.55 -5.69
N ARG A 333 0.43 9.98 -6.94
CA ARG A 333 0.38 11.40 -7.27
C ARG A 333 -1.00 11.95 -6.98
N VAL A 334 -1.05 13.19 -6.49
CA VAL A 334 -2.31 13.90 -6.23
C VAL A 334 -2.42 15.08 -7.19
N HIS A 335 -3.44 15.07 -8.03
CA HIS A 335 -3.69 16.11 -9.01
C HIS A 335 -4.97 16.88 -8.70
N THR A 336 -5.04 18.13 -9.16
CA THR A 336 -6.23 18.96 -9.09
C THR A 336 -6.99 18.90 -10.42
N GLY A 337 -8.29 18.64 -10.37
CA GLY A 337 -9.07 18.55 -11.60
C GLY A 337 -10.53 18.19 -11.38
N GLN A 338 -11.40 19.18 -11.25
CA GLN A 338 -12.84 18.99 -10.99
C GLN A 338 -13.53 18.06 -12.00
N GLY A 339 -13.14 18.11 -13.28
CA GLY A 339 -13.67 17.20 -14.30
C GLY A 339 -13.26 15.75 -14.10
N LYS A 340 -12.04 15.51 -13.62
CA LYS A 340 -11.50 14.17 -13.34
C LYS A 340 -12.12 13.53 -12.09
N VAL A 341 -12.43 14.35 -11.08
CA VAL A 341 -13.11 13.89 -9.85
C VAL A 341 -14.49 13.29 -10.14
N LYS A 342 -15.20 13.76 -11.17
CA LYS A 342 -16.49 13.17 -11.60
C LYS A 342 -16.37 11.69 -11.99
N ARG A 343 -15.18 11.24 -12.40
CA ARG A 343 -14.91 9.85 -12.74
C ARG A 343 -14.75 8.95 -11.49
N SER A 344 -14.52 9.50 -10.30
CA SER A 344 -14.11 8.72 -9.12
C SER A 344 -15.09 7.60 -8.76
N ALA A 345 -16.41 7.85 -8.83
CA ALA A 345 -17.41 6.81 -8.58
C ALA A 345 -17.28 5.60 -9.54
N SER A 346 -16.88 5.82 -10.80
CA SER A 346 -16.68 4.74 -11.77
C SER A 346 -15.39 3.94 -11.56
N LYS A 347 -14.45 4.46 -10.73
CA LYS A 347 -13.25 3.74 -10.32
C LYS A 347 -13.49 2.84 -9.09
N MET A 348 -14.59 3.04 -8.37
CA MET A 348 -14.93 2.32 -7.15
C MET A 348 -15.85 1.15 -7.40
N ALA A 349 -15.65 0.06 -6.65
CA ALA A 349 -16.54 -1.11 -6.71
C ALA A 349 -16.83 -1.70 -5.34
N MET A 350 -18.03 -2.27 -5.20
CA MET A 350 -18.37 -3.21 -4.14
C MET A 350 -17.94 -4.61 -4.55
N VAL A 351 -17.57 -5.43 -3.57
CA VAL A 351 -17.15 -6.82 -3.75
C VAL A 351 -18.21 -7.73 -3.16
N TYR A 352 -18.78 -8.61 -3.97
CA TYR A 352 -19.65 -9.69 -3.53
C TYR A 352 -18.82 -10.98 -3.52
N SER A 353 -18.52 -11.52 -2.34
CA SER A 353 -17.71 -12.72 -2.18
C SER A 353 -18.54 -13.87 -1.63
N CYS A 354 -18.56 -15.00 -2.31
CA CYS A 354 -19.23 -16.20 -1.81
C CYS A 354 -18.59 -16.69 -0.51
N ASN A 355 -19.43 -17.04 0.48
CA ASN A 355 -18.95 -17.46 1.80
C ASN A 355 -18.17 -18.77 1.76
N GLU A 356 -18.53 -19.68 0.86
CA GLU A 356 -17.93 -21.01 0.75
C GLU A 356 -16.84 -21.05 -0.33
N CYS A 357 -17.21 -21.08 -1.60
CA CYS A 357 -16.28 -21.30 -2.70
C CYS A 357 -15.33 -20.12 -3.00
N LYS A 358 -15.53 -18.97 -2.34
CA LYS A 358 -14.71 -17.75 -2.47
C LYS A 358 -14.71 -17.13 -3.87
N SER A 359 -15.60 -17.56 -4.77
CA SER A 359 -15.88 -16.81 -6.00
C SER A 359 -16.35 -15.42 -5.67
N PHE A 360 -15.98 -14.42 -6.45
CA PHE A 360 -16.35 -13.04 -6.18
C PHE A 360 -16.83 -12.32 -7.44
N SER A 361 -17.66 -11.31 -7.27
CA SER A 361 -18.10 -10.41 -8.33
C SER A 361 -17.92 -8.97 -7.91
N LEU A 362 -17.57 -8.11 -8.86
CA LEU A 362 -17.35 -6.69 -8.62
C LEU A 362 -18.50 -5.88 -9.19
N GLN A 363 -19.06 -4.99 -8.40
CA GLN A 363 -20.06 -4.02 -8.80
C GLN A 363 -19.48 -2.61 -8.76
N ARG A 364 -19.19 -2.02 -9.92
CA ARG A 364 -18.84 -0.60 -9.99
C ARG A 364 -19.98 0.24 -9.39
N ILE A 365 -19.63 1.31 -8.66
CA ILE A 365 -20.62 2.22 -8.05
C ILE A 365 -21.16 3.20 -9.08
N GLY A 366 -20.29 3.67 -9.98
CA GLY A 366 -20.63 4.58 -11.07
C GLY A 366 -20.32 3.99 -12.43
N ALA A 367 -21.03 4.48 -13.44
CA ALA A 367 -20.79 4.19 -14.85
C ALA A 367 -20.28 5.44 -15.57
N MET A 368 -19.32 5.25 -16.49
CA MET A 368 -18.80 6.26 -17.38
C MET A 368 -19.22 5.91 -18.81
N ILE A 369 -20.11 6.71 -19.38
CA ILE A 369 -20.74 6.47 -20.68
C ILE A 369 -20.14 7.44 -21.69
N PRO A 370 -19.49 6.98 -22.77
CA PRO A 370 -19.01 7.84 -23.85
C PRO A 370 -20.16 8.63 -24.48
N THR A 371 -19.92 9.90 -24.78
CA THR A 371 -20.85 10.76 -25.52
C THR A 371 -20.16 11.33 -26.75
N LYS A 372 -20.84 12.17 -27.54
CA LYS A 372 -20.26 12.76 -28.76
C LYS A 372 -18.94 13.51 -28.44
N GLY A 373 -17.94 13.29 -29.28
CA GLY A 373 -16.57 13.78 -29.06
C GLY A 373 -15.88 12.99 -27.92
N ASN A 374 -14.87 13.59 -27.29
CA ASN A 374 -14.14 12.99 -26.17
C ASN A 374 -14.80 13.26 -24.80
N ASN A 375 -16.13 13.42 -24.77
CA ASN A 375 -16.87 13.71 -23.56
C ASN A 375 -17.45 12.44 -22.95
N PHE A 376 -17.70 12.47 -21.64
CA PHE A 376 -18.29 11.37 -20.88
C PHE A 376 -19.46 11.88 -20.03
N LYS A 377 -20.51 11.05 -19.95
CA LYS A 377 -21.58 11.19 -18.97
C LYS A 377 -21.32 10.22 -17.82
N TYR A 378 -21.47 10.69 -16.61
CA TYR A 378 -21.35 9.88 -15.39
C TYR A 378 -22.74 9.62 -14.82
N SER A 379 -23.02 8.38 -14.43
CA SER A 379 -24.30 7.95 -13.88
C SER A 379 -24.09 6.88 -12.81
N PRO A 380 -25.10 6.58 -11.97
CA PRO A 380 -25.08 5.36 -11.17
C PRO A 380 -24.90 4.13 -12.06
N ALA A 381 -24.17 3.13 -11.57
CA ALA A 381 -24.09 1.84 -12.23
C ALA A 381 -25.35 1.01 -11.98
N THR A 382 -25.60 0.01 -12.83
CA THR A 382 -26.72 -0.92 -12.68
C THR A 382 -26.22 -2.22 -12.02
N GLY A 383 -26.94 -2.74 -11.04
CA GLY A 383 -26.61 -3.94 -10.30
C GLY A 383 -27.82 -4.50 -9.55
N PRO A 384 -27.65 -5.56 -8.76
CA PRO A 384 -26.42 -6.26 -8.38
C PRO A 384 -25.89 -7.21 -9.48
N PRO A 385 -24.59 -7.59 -9.42
CA PRO A 385 -23.99 -8.51 -10.39
C PRO A 385 -24.16 -9.98 -9.99
N VAL A 386 -24.88 -10.25 -8.91
CA VAL A 386 -25.09 -11.59 -8.33
C VAL A 386 -26.57 -11.79 -8.01
N THR A 387 -26.99 -13.03 -7.96
CA THR A 387 -28.30 -13.47 -7.44
C THR A 387 -28.23 -13.62 -5.91
N ASP A 388 -29.34 -14.02 -5.27
CA ASP A 388 -29.43 -14.31 -3.83
C ASP A 388 -28.48 -15.43 -3.37
N LYS A 389 -28.13 -16.35 -4.27
CA LYS A 389 -27.21 -17.47 -4.06
C LYS A 389 -26.09 -17.48 -5.09
N CYS A 390 -24.95 -17.99 -4.67
CA CYS A 390 -23.81 -18.20 -5.56
C CYS A 390 -24.18 -19.17 -6.69
N GLU A 391 -24.00 -18.73 -7.92
CA GLU A 391 -24.28 -19.56 -9.10
C GLU A 391 -23.40 -20.83 -9.17
N HIS A 392 -22.25 -20.87 -8.49
CA HIS A 392 -21.33 -22.01 -8.52
C HIS A 392 -21.67 -23.07 -7.47
N CYS A 393 -21.83 -22.68 -6.20
CA CYS A 393 -21.99 -23.60 -5.09
C CYS A 393 -23.32 -23.48 -4.31
N GLY A 394 -24.19 -22.51 -4.65
CA GLY A 394 -25.48 -22.30 -4.00
C GLY A 394 -25.46 -21.56 -2.66
N SER A 395 -24.27 -21.14 -2.17
CA SER A 395 -24.13 -20.46 -0.88
C SER A 395 -24.40 -18.96 -0.99
N LYS A 396 -24.47 -18.25 0.15
CA LYS A 396 -24.72 -16.81 0.21
C LYS A 396 -23.44 -15.99 -0.02
N HIS A 397 -23.60 -14.69 -0.32
CA HIS A 397 -22.50 -13.74 -0.48
C HIS A 397 -22.36 -12.82 0.72
N HIS A 398 -21.12 -12.46 1.05
CA HIS A 398 -20.79 -11.27 1.82
C HIS A 398 -20.51 -10.09 0.90
N ILE A 399 -20.82 -8.87 1.37
CA ILE A 399 -20.55 -7.62 0.66
C ILE A 399 -19.43 -6.88 1.36
N GLY A 400 -18.42 -6.47 0.61
CA GLY A 400 -17.32 -5.62 1.10
C GLY A 400 -17.06 -4.44 0.18
N GLY A 401 -16.16 -3.55 0.58
CA GLY A 401 -15.83 -2.34 -0.14
C GLY A 401 -16.49 -1.08 0.46
N PRO A 402 -16.49 0.05 -0.28
CA PRO A 402 -15.95 0.18 -1.63
C PRO A 402 -14.43 -0.03 -1.72
N ILE A 403 -13.98 -0.54 -2.85
CA ILE A 403 -12.56 -0.67 -3.18
C ILE A 403 -12.23 0.10 -4.46
N TRP A 404 -10.97 0.51 -4.62
CA TRP A 404 -10.45 1.01 -5.89
C TRP A 404 -10.37 -0.13 -6.91
N ALA A 405 -11.06 -0.01 -8.04
CA ALA A 405 -11.18 -1.09 -9.02
C ALA A 405 -10.47 -0.80 -10.36
N ASP A 406 -9.78 0.34 -10.47
CA ASP A 406 -8.89 0.67 -11.60
C ASP A 406 -7.46 0.15 -11.33
N PRO A 407 -6.50 0.28 -12.26
CA PRO A 407 -5.10 -0.08 -12.06
C PRO A 407 -4.50 0.53 -10.78
N ILE A 408 -3.63 -0.23 -10.12
CA ILE A 408 -3.02 0.15 -8.83
C ILE A 408 -1.54 0.56 -8.97
N CYS A 409 -1.03 0.60 -10.21
CA CYS A 409 0.32 1.07 -10.51
C CYS A 409 0.40 1.68 -11.92
N ASP A 410 1.52 2.35 -12.16
CA ASP A 410 1.93 2.93 -13.44
C ASP A 410 3.17 2.16 -13.94
N ILE A 411 3.04 1.48 -15.07
CA ILE A 411 4.08 0.58 -15.60
C ILE A 411 5.32 1.37 -16.02
N ASP A 412 5.15 2.53 -16.67
CA ASP A 412 6.26 3.34 -17.16
C ASP A 412 7.06 3.92 -15.99
N PHE A 413 6.36 4.32 -14.93
CA PHE A 413 7.00 4.78 -13.70
C PHE A 413 7.74 3.63 -12.99
N ILE A 414 7.16 2.42 -12.94
CA ILE A 414 7.82 1.23 -12.39
C ILE A 414 9.12 0.93 -13.16
N ASP A 415 9.10 0.96 -14.49
CA ASP A 415 10.29 0.73 -15.31
C ASP A 415 11.39 1.76 -15.02
N SER A 416 11.00 3.03 -14.88
CA SER A 416 11.92 4.10 -14.52
C SER A 416 12.54 3.88 -13.13
N VAL A 417 11.76 3.40 -12.14
CA VAL A 417 12.27 3.07 -10.80
C VAL A 417 13.18 1.84 -10.84
N ILE A 418 12.84 0.79 -11.60
CA ILE A 418 13.69 -0.40 -11.77
C ILE A 418 15.05 -0.02 -12.35
N ASN A 419 15.08 0.81 -13.40
CA ASN A 419 16.32 1.29 -14.00
C ASN A 419 17.17 2.04 -12.97
N ARG A 420 16.56 2.98 -12.23
CA ARG A 420 17.24 3.72 -11.16
C ARG A 420 17.81 2.81 -10.06
N VAL A 421 17.07 1.79 -9.63
CA VAL A 421 17.55 0.82 -8.64
C VAL A 421 18.72 0.02 -9.19
N ASN A 422 18.69 -0.36 -10.47
CA ASN A 422 19.78 -1.06 -11.13
C ASN A 422 21.07 -0.20 -11.24
N ASP A 423 20.91 1.11 -11.49
CA ASP A 423 22.03 2.06 -11.56
C ASP A 423 22.66 2.32 -10.17
N ASN A 424 21.91 2.07 -9.08
CA ASN A 424 22.33 2.36 -7.70
C ASN A 424 22.35 1.11 -6.80
N LYS A 425 22.61 -0.06 -7.36
CA LYS A 425 22.54 -1.35 -6.61
C LYS A 425 23.40 -1.37 -5.35
N ASP A 426 24.58 -0.78 -5.40
CA ASP A 426 25.56 -0.81 -4.30
C ASP A 426 25.13 0.03 -3.10
N SER A 427 24.26 1.04 -3.31
CA SER A 427 23.77 1.92 -2.26
C SER A 427 22.45 1.45 -1.62
N LEU A 428 21.73 0.53 -2.28
CA LEU A 428 20.44 0.01 -1.84
C LEU A 428 20.56 -1.48 -1.52
N LYS A 429 20.72 -1.81 -0.25
CA LYS A 429 20.93 -3.18 0.21
C LYS A 429 19.82 -4.16 -0.21
N THR A 430 18.60 -3.67 -0.37
CA THR A 430 17.45 -4.48 -0.77
C THR A 430 17.10 -4.38 -2.26
N SER A 431 18.03 -3.88 -3.09
CA SER A 431 17.85 -3.64 -4.53
C SER A 431 17.28 -4.84 -5.29
N GLU A 432 17.85 -6.05 -5.09
CA GLU A 432 17.37 -7.27 -5.77
C GLU A 432 15.89 -7.56 -5.47
N ARG A 433 15.48 -7.38 -4.20
CA ARG A 433 14.09 -7.59 -3.81
C ARG A 433 13.17 -6.50 -4.37
N ILE A 434 13.63 -5.25 -4.43
CA ILE A 434 12.86 -4.14 -5.03
C ILE A 434 12.60 -4.45 -6.50
N VAL A 435 13.65 -4.77 -7.26
CA VAL A 435 13.53 -5.14 -8.68
C VAL A 435 12.58 -6.32 -8.86
N GLY A 436 12.73 -7.38 -8.04
CA GLY A 436 11.87 -8.56 -8.13
C GLY A 436 10.39 -8.29 -7.82
N MET A 437 10.10 -7.47 -6.82
CA MET A 437 8.73 -7.08 -6.45
C MET A 437 8.08 -6.19 -7.51
N LEU A 438 8.80 -5.19 -8.01
CA LEU A 438 8.32 -4.26 -9.02
C LEU A 438 8.10 -4.96 -10.37
N THR A 439 9.03 -5.84 -10.77
CA THR A 439 8.85 -6.66 -11.99
C THR A 439 7.61 -7.53 -11.91
N LEU A 440 7.36 -8.15 -10.75
CA LEU A 440 6.15 -8.95 -10.57
C LEU A 440 4.88 -8.09 -10.63
N GLN A 441 4.88 -6.89 -10.03
CA GLN A 441 3.74 -5.97 -10.11
C GLN A 441 3.49 -5.49 -11.55
N LYS A 442 4.55 -5.28 -12.34
CA LYS A 442 4.46 -4.96 -13.77
C LYS A 442 3.85 -6.10 -14.59
N GLU A 443 4.20 -7.36 -14.28
CA GLU A 443 3.64 -8.54 -14.96
C GLU A 443 2.17 -8.82 -14.62
N GLU A 444 1.60 -8.18 -13.60
CA GLU A 444 0.20 -8.38 -13.22
C GLU A 444 -0.78 -7.85 -14.27
N LEU A 445 -1.91 -8.52 -14.44
CA LEU A 445 -3.03 -8.00 -15.21
C LEU A 445 -3.62 -6.76 -14.52
N GLN A 446 -3.34 -5.58 -15.05
CA GLN A 446 -3.69 -4.30 -14.44
C GLN A 446 -5.21 -4.08 -14.37
N GLU A 447 -5.94 -4.51 -15.40
CA GLU A 447 -7.38 -4.32 -15.53
C GLU A 447 -8.21 -5.37 -14.74
N VAL A 448 -7.54 -6.37 -14.12
CA VAL A 448 -8.20 -7.42 -13.35
C VAL A 448 -7.96 -7.20 -11.86
N PRO A 449 -8.93 -6.64 -11.12
CA PRO A 449 -8.84 -6.51 -9.67
C PRO A 449 -8.98 -7.87 -8.98
N LEU A 450 -8.21 -8.01 -7.89
CA LEU A 450 -8.19 -9.18 -7.03
C LEU A 450 -7.61 -10.44 -7.73
N TYR A 451 -7.34 -11.45 -6.93
CA TYR A 451 -6.74 -12.70 -7.40
C TYR A 451 -7.41 -13.91 -6.74
N PHE A 452 -7.14 -15.09 -7.28
CA PHE A 452 -7.49 -16.38 -6.68
C PHE A 452 -6.23 -17.01 -6.08
N LYS A 453 -6.38 -17.64 -4.93
CA LYS A 453 -5.34 -18.49 -4.35
C LYS A 453 -5.61 -19.95 -4.72
N LEU A 454 -4.68 -20.56 -5.44
CA LEU A 454 -4.86 -21.89 -6.01
C LEU A 454 -5.14 -22.95 -4.92
N ASP A 455 -4.32 -22.94 -3.85
CA ASP A 455 -4.51 -23.85 -2.71
C ASP A 455 -5.91 -23.73 -2.08
N SER A 456 -6.52 -22.54 -2.11
CA SER A 456 -7.85 -22.32 -1.53
C SER A 456 -8.98 -22.82 -2.44
N LEU A 457 -8.81 -22.71 -3.77
CA LEU A 457 -9.77 -23.24 -4.73
C LEU A 457 -9.84 -24.77 -4.63
N PHE A 458 -8.68 -25.44 -4.68
CA PHE A 458 -8.58 -26.89 -4.55
C PHE A 458 -8.95 -27.37 -3.13
N GLY A 459 -8.56 -26.61 -2.11
CA GLY A 459 -8.89 -26.89 -0.71
C GLY A 459 -10.39 -26.86 -0.43
N PHE A 460 -11.17 -26.01 -1.11
CA PHE A 460 -12.61 -25.96 -0.98
C PHE A 460 -13.26 -27.29 -1.42
N VAL A 461 -12.83 -27.87 -2.52
CA VAL A 461 -13.34 -29.16 -3.02
C VAL A 461 -12.60 -30.37 -2.45
N HIS A 462 -11.63 -30.15 -1.55
CA HIS A 462 -10.77 -31.20 -0.98
C HIS A 462 -10.02 -32.05 -2.01
N ALA A 463 -9.70 -31.45 -3.17
CA ALA A 463 -8.93 -32.09 -4.23
C ALA A 463 -7.42 -31.82 -4.05
N GLU A 464 -6.61 -32.70 -4.66
CA GLU A 464 -5.18 -32.48 -4.79
C GLU A 464 -4.91 -31.19 -5.59
N THR A 465 -4.04 -30.31 -5.05
CA THR A 465 -3.73 -29.04 -5.70
C THR A 465 -2.90 -29.28 -6.96
N MET A 466 -3.42 -28.82 -8.09
CA MET A 466 -2.73 -28.86 -9.37
C MET A 466 -1.46 -27.99 -9.36
N PRO A 467 -0.36 -28.40 -10.03
CA PRO A 467 0.80 -27.54 -10.24
C PRO A 467 0.41 -26.22 -10.92
N LEU A 468 0.98 -25.11 -10.40
CA LEU A 468 0.66 -23.74 -10.87
C LEU A 468 0.83 -23.58 -12.38
N ILE A 469 1.89 -24.17 -12.98
CA ILE A 469 2.15 -24.10 -14.43
C ILE A 469 1.04 -24.78 -15.22
N GLN A 470 0.55 -25.93 -14.77
CA GLN A 470 -0.55 -26.64 -15.45
C GLN A 470 -1.85 -25.84 -15.39
N PHE A 471 -2.17 -25.24 -14.23
CA PHE A 471 -3.36 -24.40 -14.10
C PHE A 471 -3.30 -23.17 -15.02
N ARG A 472 -2.14 -22.52 -15.08
CA ARG A 472 -1.89 -21.40 -15.99
C ARG A 472 -1.97 -21.83 -17.46
N SER A 473 -1.41 -22.99 -17.81
CA SER A 473 -1.52 -23.56 -19.16
C SER A 473 -2.98 -23.79 -19.55
N ALA A 474 -3.78 -24.36 -18.66
CA ALA A 474 -5.19 -24.61 -18.92
C ALA A 474 -5.98 -23.32 -19.20
N LEU A 475 -5.70 -22.22 -18.49
CA LEU A 475 -6.30 -20.91 -18.74
C LEU A 475 -5.85 -20.33 -20.09
N LEU A 476 -4.55 -20.37 -20.38
CA LEU A 476 -3.99 -19.86 -21.63
C LEU A 476 -4.49 -20.67 -22.86
N ASN A 477 -4.54 -22.00 -22.75
CA ASN A 477 -5.08 -22.87 -23.80
C ASN A 477 -6.59 -22.65 -24.03
N ALA A 478 -7.32 -22.18 -23.01
CA ALA A 478 -8.71 -21.77 -23.13
C ALA A 478 -8.88 -20.34 -23.69
N GLY A 479 -7.78 -19.63 -24.00
CA GLY A 479 -7.76 -18.30 -24.62
C GLY A 479 -7.82 -17.13 -23.63
N TYR A 480 -7.66 -17.37 -22.34
CA TYR A 480 -7.69 -16.34 -21.30
C TYR A 480 -6.29 -15.87 -20.90
N LYS A 481 -6.20 -14.61 -20.49
CA LYS A 481 -4.97 -14.05 -19.92
C LYS A 481 -4.79 -14.52 -18.47
N VAL A 482 -3.54 -14.68 -18.06
CA VAL A 482 -3.22 -15.08 -16.69
C VAL A 482 -1.90 -14.48 -16.23
N SER A 483 -1.88 -13.91 -15.01
CA SER A 483 -0.67 -13.45 -14.34
C SER A 483 -0.59 -14.00 -12.91
N LEU A 484 0.57 -13.81 -12.27
CA LEU A 484 0.72 -13.97 -10.82
C LEU A 484 0.31 -12.67 -10.13
N SER A 485 0.25 -12.67 -8.79
CA SER A 485 0.15 -11.43 -8.01
C SER A 485 1.35 -11.29 -7.08
N HIS A 486 1.83 -10.04 -6.90
CA HIS A 486 2.88 -9.73 -5.93
C HIS A 486 2.40 -9.93 -4.49
N ALA A 487 1.10 -9.74 -4.26
CA ALA A 487 0.54 -9.72 -2.91
C ALA A 487 0.43 -11.10 -2.23
N MET A 488 0.48 -12.21 -3.01
CA MET A 488 0.31 -13.55 -2.46
C MET A 488 1.01 -14.63 -3.30
N LYS A 489 1.67 -15.57 -2.62
CA LYS A 489 2.23 -16.78 -3.27
C LYS A 489 1.11 -17.69 -3.79
N ASN A 490 1.39 -18.43 -4.86
CA ASN A 490 0.45 -19.38 -5.49
C ASN A 490 -0.90 -18.73 -5.82
N SER A 491 -0.90 -17.46 -6.16
CA SER A 491 -2.07 -16.72 -6.61
C SER A 491 -2.05 -16.51 -8.11
N ILE A 492 -3.23 -16.38 -8.69
CA ILE A 492 -3.43 -16.09 -10.10
C ILE A 492 -4.44 -14.95 -10.25
N LYS A 493 -4.16 -14.07 -11.21
CA LYS A 493 -5.14 -13.12 -11.77
C LYS A 493 -5.46 -13.56 -13.18
N THR A 494 -6.71 -13.49 -13.57
CA THR A 494 -7.17 -13.88 -14.91
C THR A 494 -8.43 -13.13 -15.27
N ASP A 495 -8.61 -12.84 -16.54
CA ASP A 495 -9.85 -12.32 -17.13
C ASP A 495 -10.88 -13.41 -17.41
N ALA A 496 -10.53 -14.67 -17.13
CA ALA A 496 -11.47 -15.79 -17.26
C ALA A 496 -12.66 -15.65 -16.30
N PRO A 497 -13.89 -15.88 -16.75
CA PRO A 497 -15.03 -15.97 -15.85
C PRO A 497 -14.88 -17.16 -14.90
N HIS A 498 -15.48 -17.08 -13.72
CA HIS A 498 -15.25 -18.06 -12.64
C HIS A 498 -15.70 -19.50 -13.00
N ASN A 499 -16.69 -19.65 -13.87
CA ASN A 499 -17.10 -20.99 -14.36
C ASN A 499 -15.93 -21.72 -15.04
N VAL A 500 -15.05 -21.00 -15.76
CA VAL A 500 -13.86 -21.58 -16.42
C VAL A 500 -12.87 -22.13 -15.39
N LEU A 501 -12.63 -21.39 -14.29
CA LEU A 501 -11.76 -21.87 -13.21
C LEU A 501 -12.32 -23.18 -12.62
N TRP A 502 -13.64 -23.22 -12.40
CA TRP A 502 -14.30 -24.40 -11.88
C TRP A 502 -14.35 -25.53 -12.90
N ASP A 503 -14.45 -25.25 -14.20
CA ASP A 503 -14.33 -26.26 -15.27
C ASP A 503 -12.96 -26.94 -15.27
N ILE A 504 -11.89 -26.15 -15.10
CA ILE A 504 -10.52 -26.66 -14.98
C ILE A 504 -10.40 -27.59 -13.76
N ILE A 505 -10.96 -27.19 -12.62
CA ILE A 505 -10.94 -28.01 -11.39
C ILE A 505 -11.78 -29.27 -11.57
N ARG A 506 -12.98 -29.20 -12.17
CA ARG A 506 -13.80 -30.37 -12.48
C ARG A 506 -13.09 -31.34 -13.42
N ALA A 507 -12.41 -30.83 -14.44
CA ALA A 507 -11.62 -31.67 -15.37
C ALA A 507 -10.45 -32.35 -14.64
N TRP A 508 -9.77 -31.66 -13.72
CA TRP A 508 -8.69 -32.22 -12.90
C TRP A 508 -9.17 -33.33 -11.95
N VAL A 509 -10.30 -33.12 -11.28
CA VAL A 509 -10.89 -34.07 -10.33
C VAL A 509 -11.28 -35.38 -10.98
N LYS A 510 -11.55 -35.42 -12.30
CA LYS A 510 -11.81 -36.70 -13.02
C LYS A 510 -10.62 -37.65 -12.98
N GLY A 511 -9.40 -37.12 -13.03
CA GLY A 511 -8.16 -37.89 -12.89
C GLY A 511 -7.64 -38.03 -11.45
N HIS A 512 -8.11 -37.16 -10.56
CA HIS A 512 -7.68 -37.05 -9.15
C HIS A 512 -8.91 -36.99 -8.24
N PRO A 513 -9.64 -38.12 -8.08
CA PRO A 513 -10.96 -38.11 -7.46
C PRO A 513 -10.95 -37.71 -6.00
N VAL A 514 -11.94 -36.92 -5.61
CA VAL A 514 -12.21 -36.51 -4.22
C VAL A 514 -12.77 -37.70 -3.45
N LYS A 515 -12.43 -37.83 -2.18
CA LYS A 515 -12.94 -38.89 -1.29
C LYS A 515 -14.47 -38.83 -1.21
N PRO A 516 -15.20 -39.97 -1.36
CA PRO A 516 -16.67 -39.99 -1.39
C PRO A 516 -17.34 -39.28 -0.20
N ALA A 517 -16.81 -39.44 1.01
CA ALA A 517 -17.34 -38.76 2.22
C ALA A 517 -17.32 -37.20 2.14
N ARG A 518 -16.54 -36.61 1.25
CA ARG A 518 -16.52 -35.15 1.05
C ARG A 518 -17.59 -34.67 0.05
N LEU A 519 -18.14 -35.57 -0.75
CA LEU A 519 -19.23 -35.30 -1.68
C LEU A 519 -20.61 -35.24 -0.98
N GLU A 520 -20.66 -35.53 0.32
CA GLU A 520 -21.87 -35.31 1.15
C GLU A 520 -22.12 -33.82 1.38
N ASP A 521 -21.08 -32.95 1.32
CA ASP A 521 -21.24 -31.50 1.38
C ASP A 521 -22.00 -30.99 0.15
N THR A 522 -23.17 -30.40 0.41
CA THR A 522 -24.07 -29.90 -0.64
C THR A 522 -23.42 -28.85 -1.55
N ALA A 523 -22.58 -27.97 -1.01
CA ALA A 523 -21.92 -26.92 -1.80
C ALA A 523 -20.84 -27.50 -2.72
N ILE A 524 -20.07 -28.47 -2.23
CA ILE A 524 -19.06 -29.19 -3.01
C ILE A 524 -19.73 -30.03 -4.10
N LYS A 525 -20.78 -30.78 -3.75
CA LYS A 525 -21.57 -31.59 -4.66
C LYS A 525 -22.15 -30.73 -5.77
N THR A 526 -22.86 -29.64 -5.42
CA THR A 526 -23.46 -28.71 -6.38
C THR A 526 -22.42 -28.16 -7.36
N LEU A 527 -21.19 -27.87 -6.89
CA LEU A 527 -20.14 -27.33 -7.72
C LEU A 527 -19.54 -28.40 -8.66
N LEU A 528 -19.29 -29.61 -8.17
CA LEU A 528 -18.61 -30.66 -8.92
C LEU A 528 -19.53 -31.41 -9.92
N GLU A 529 -20.84 -31.48 -9.66
CA GLU A 529 -21.82 -32.13 -10.53
C GLU A 529 -22.20 -31.30 -11.77
N LYS A 530 -21.84 -30.03 -11.82
CA LYS A 530 -22.09 -29.18 -13.00
C LYS A 530 -21.30 -29.68 -14.20
N GLU A 531 -21.94 -29.65 -15.34
CA GLU A 531 -21.28 -29.97 -16.63
C GLU A 531 -20.21 -28.93 -16.95
N CYS A 532 -19.09 -29.39 -17.53
CA CYS A 532 -18.04 -28.51 -18.01
C CYS A 532 -18.48 -27.82 -19.30
N SER A 533 -18.53 -26.52 -19.32
CA SER A 533 -18.83 -25.71 -20.50
C SER A 533 -17.59 -25.40 -21.33
N THR A 534 -16.40 -25.49 -20.73
CA THR A 534 -15.13 -25.16 -21.36
C THR A 534 -14.33 -26.39 -21.71
N LYS A 535 -13.77 -26.43 -22.94
CA LYS A 535 -12.81 -27.48 -23.32
C LYS A 535 -11.48 -27.19 -22.62
N VAL A 536 -11.10 -28.08 -21.70
CA VAL A 536 -9.87 -27.93 -20.90
C VAL A 536 -8.75 -28.76 -21.53
N SER A 537 -7.57 -28.13 -21.76
CA SER A 537 -6.32 -28.82 -22.11
C SER A 537 -5.27 -28.50 -21.03
N PHE A 538 -4.57 -29.56 -20.57
CA PHE A 538 -3.48 -29.44 -19.58
C PHE A 538 -2.10 -29.48 -20.25
N GLU A 539 -2.01 -29.43 -21.57
CA GLU A 539 -0.76 -29.29 -22.30
C GLU A 539 -0.02 -28.02 -21.87
N GLU A 540 1.28 -28.12 -21.69
CA GLU A 540 2.08 -26.98 -21.21
C GLU A 540 2.11 -25.86 -22.27
N HIS A 541 1.61 -24.68 -21.89
CA HIS A 541 1.64 -23.51 -22.74
C HIS A 541 2.97 -22.77 -22.60
N PRO A 542 3.61 -22.26 -23.70
CA PRO A 542 4.91 -21.59 -23.66
C PRO A 542 4.97 -20.38 -22.70
N GLU A 543 3.86 -19.66 -22.53
CA GLU A 543 3.74 -18.49 -21.65
C GLU A 543 3.29 -18.82 -20.22
N ALA A 544 3.11 -20.10 -19.89
CA ALA A 544 2.65 -20.50 -18.56
C ALA A 544 3.66 -20.15 -17.46
N ASN A 545 4.96 -20.12 -17.79
CA ASN A 545 6.03 -19.70 -16.87
C ASN A 545 6.43 -18.25 -17.14
N PRO A 546 6.11 -17.26 -16.26
CA PRO A 546 6.43 -15.86 -16.49
C PRO A 546 7.94 -15.59 -16.43
N GLN A 547 8.40 -14.50 -17.06
CA GLN A 547 9.81 -14.17 -17.18
C GLN A 547 10.47 -13.97 -15.81
N SER A 548 9.83 -13.24 -14.89
CA SER A 548 10.33 -13.05 -13.53
C SER A 548 10.63 -14.35 -12.78
N ARG A 549 9.90 -15.43 -13.11
CA ARG A 549 10.14 -16.74 -12.53
C ARG A 549 11.27 -17.50 -13.24
N LYS A 550 11.38 -17.36 -14.57
CA LYS A 550 12.50 -17.90 -15.34
C LYS A 550 13.82 -17.30 -14.88
N ASP A 551 13.85 -15.99 -14.65
CA ASP A 551 15.01 -15.23 -14.18
C ASP A 551 15.29 -15.42 -12.68
N LYS A 552 14.45 -16.17 -11.97
CA LYS A 552 14.58 -16.46 -10.52
C LYS A 552 14.67 -15.19 -9.66
N LEU A 553 13.96 -14.12 -10.06
CA LEU A 553 13.99 -12.86 -9.33
C LEU A 553 13.53 -13.03 -7.88
N LEU A 554 14.20 -12.33 -6.98
CA LEU A 554 13.88 -12.35 -5.55
C LEU A 554 12.58 -11.58 -5.28
N ARG A 555 11.48 -12.31 -5.02
CA ARG A 555 10.14 -11.74 -4.85
C ARG A 555 9.68 -11.64 -3.41
N TYR A 556 10.18 -12.53 -2.57
CA TYR A 556 9.78 -12.65 -1.17
C TYR A 556 11.01 -12.61 -0.28
N GLN A 557 10.86 -11.98 0.87
CA GLN A 557 11.91 -12.04 1.87
C GLN A 557 12.07 -13.49 2.36
N ALA A 558 13.31 -13.99 2.36
CA ALA A 558 13.65 -15.15 3.14
C ALA A 558 13.49 -14.80 4.63
N ASN A 559 12.82 -15.64 5.39
CA ASN A 559 12.73 -15.42 6.84
C ASN A 559 14.11 -15.74 7.48
N PRO A 560 14.93 -14.72 7.81
CA PRO A 560 16.31 -14.97 8.26
C PRO A 560 16.37 -15.53 9.67
N GLU A 561 15.33 -15.29 10.50
CA GLU A 561 15.30 -15.68 11.91
C GLU A 561 13.89 -16.10 12.34
N PRO A 562 13.76 -17.01 13.31
CA PRO A 562 12.48 -17.28 13.95
C PRO A 562 11.90 -15.99 14.56
N HIS A 563 10.60 -15.75 14.36
CA HIS A 563 9.89 -14.57 14.90
C HIS A 563 10.37 -13.20 14.37
N TRP A 564 10.88 -13.13 13.15
CA TRP A 564 11.31 -11.88 12.50
C TRP A 564 10.17 -10.89 12.22
N GLY A 565 8.92 -11.29 12.31
CA GLY A 565 7.72 -10.48 12.07
C GLY A 565 7.63 -9.24 12.95
N PRO A 566 6.58 -8.41 12.79
CA PRO A 566 6.41 -7.20 13.58
C PRO A 566 6.34 -7.57 15.05
N LYS A 567 7.37 -7.19 15.79
CA LYS A 567 7.35 -7.31 17.26
C LYS A 567 6.17 -6.48 17.77
N ALA A 568 5.55 -6.94 18.86
CA ALA A 568 4.49 -6.16 19.50
C ALA A 568 4.97 -4.72 19.72
N LYS A 569 4.07 -3.73 19.45
CA LYS A 569 4.31 -2.33 19.78
C LYS A 569 5.08 -2.25 21.08
N ALA A 570 6.16 -1.50 21.14
CA ALA A 570 6.87 -1.21 22.39
C ALA A 570 5.90 -0.49 23.35
N THR A 571 4.94 -1.22 23.85
CA THR A 571 4.19 -0.84 25.01
C THR A 571 5.15 -1.03 26.15
N ARG A 572 5.49 0.09 26.84
CA ARG A 572 6.16 0.18 28.12
C ARG A 572 6.63 -1.19 28.59
N THR A 573 7.91 -1.36 28.81
CA THR A 573 8.52 -2.56 29.38
C THR A 573 7.65 -3.05 30.53
N MET A 574 6.71 -3.95 30.24
CA MET A 574 5.99 -4.65 31.29
C MET A 574 7.05 -5.54 31.94
N SER A 575 7.27 -5.34 33.23
CA SER A 575 8.14 -6.20 34.01
C SER A 575 7.76 -7.67 33.76
N ASN A 576 8.73 -8.57 33.76
CA ASN A 576 8.48 -10.00 33.56
C ASN A 576 7.36 -10.52 34.47
N GLU A 577 7.20 -9.95 35.67
CA GLU A 577 6.14 -10.24 36.63
C GLU A 577 4.72 -9.91 36.09
N LEU A 578 4.55 -8.76 35.45
CA LEU A 578 3.26 -8.37 34.82
C LEU A 578 2.95 -9.22 33.56
N GLN A 579 3.97 -9.69 32.85
CA GLN A 579 3.77 -10.64 31.74
C GLN A 579 3.34 -12.01 32.23
N GLU A 580 3.92 -12.50 33.32
CA GLU A 580 3.52 -13.75 33.96
C GLU A 580 2.13 -13.67 34.60
N GLU A 581 1.79 -12.56 35.25
CA GLU A 581 0.47 -12.34 35.81
C GLU A 581 -0.61 -12.31 34.71
N ARG A 582 -0.30 -11.70 33.55
CA ARG A 582 -1.18 -11.70 32.38
C ARG A 582 -1.32 -13.09 31.76
N LYS A 583 -0.24 -13.87 31.72
CA LYS A 583 -0.28 -15.29 31.29
C LYS A 583 -1.15 -16.12 32.23
N ARG A 584 -1.00 -15.96 33.55
CA ARG A 584 -1.83 -16.64 34.57
C ARG A 584 -3.31 -16.26 34.44
N LYS A 585 -3.64 -14.97 34.23
CA LYS A 585 -5.02 -14.51 34.01
C LYS A 585 -5.63 -15.04 32.71
N LEU A 586 -4.86 -15.19 31.63
CA LEU A 586 -5.30 -15.79 30.38
C LEU A 586 -5.48 -17.30 30.47
N GLN A 587 -4.63 -17.99 31.21
CA GLN A 587 -4.74 -19.43 31.47
C GLN A 587 -5.93 -19.72 32.42
N GLY A 588 -6.16 -18.88 33.44
CA GLY A 588 -7.32 -19.00 34.32
C GLY A 588 -8.65 -18.74 33.63
N LYS A 589 -8.71 -17.89 32.58
CA LYS A 589 -9.92 -17.73 31.75
C LYS A 589 -10.20 -18.94 30.86
N LYS A 590 -9.15 -19.60 30.34
CA LYS A 590 -9.32 -20.83 29.54
C LYS A 590 -9.73 -22.02 30.42
N GLY A 591 -9.25 -22.10 31.65
CA GLY A 591 -9.69 -23.11 32.61
C GLY A 591 -11.16 -22.96 32.96
N LYS A 592 -11.60 -21.75 33.33
CA LYS A 592 -13.02 -21.50 33.68
C LYS A 592 -13.99 -21.73 32.50
N GLN A 593 -13.58 -21.49 31.26
CA GLN A 593 -14.39 -21.82 30.10
C GLN A 593 -14.50 -23.34 29.85
N LYS A 594 -13.46 -24.09 30.19
CA LYS A 594 -13.48 -25.54 30.08
C LYS A 594 -14.35 -26.18 31.16
N ASP A 595 -14.24 -25.68 32.39
CA ASP A 595 -15.05 -26.12 33.53
C ASP A 595 -16.54 -25.84 33.32
N GLN A 596 -16.91 -24.70 32.69
CA GLN A 596 -18.29 -24.38 32.34
C GLN A 596 -18.88 -25.29 31.24
N ILE A 597 -18.07 -25.65 30.25
CA ILE A 597 -18.51 -26.58 29.20
C ILE A 597 -18.68 -28.00 29.76
N GLU A 598 -17.78 -28.43 30.66
CA GLU A 598 -17.89 -29.74 31.31
C GLU A 598 -19.09 -29.81 32.27
N GLU A 599 -19.46 -28.70 32.97
CA GLU A 599 -20.67 -28.62 33.79
C GLU A 599 -21.96 -28.60 32.95
N GLU A 600 -21.97 -27.93 31.81
CA GLU A 600 -23.10 -27.95 30.87
C GLU A 600 -23.31 -29.32 30.24
N GLU A 601 -22.24 -30.01 29.83
CA GLU A 601 -22.33 -31.39 29.31
C GLU A 601 -22.74 -32.42 30.38
N GLU A 602 -22.39 -32.20 31.65
CA GLU A 602 -22.81 -33.09 32.75
C GLU A 602 -24.28 -32.86 33.16
N ASN A 603 -24.78 -31.62 33.06
CA ASN A 603 -26.19 -31.32 33.28
C ASN A 603 -27.08 -31.85 32.14
N ASP A 604 -26.65 -31.73 30.89
CA ASP A 604 -27.37 -32.31 29.73
C ASP A 604 -27.45 -33.85 29.80
N ARG A 605 -26.43 -34.51 30.38
CA ARG A 605 -26.47 -35.97 30.61
C ARG A 605 -27.43 -36.34 31.72
N LYS A 606 -27.53 -35.55 32.81
CA LYS A 606 -28.48 -35.79 33.91
C LYS A 606 -29.92 -35.55 33.53
N GLU A 607 -30.19 -34.58 32.62
CA GLU A 607 -31.56 -34.39 32.07
C GLU A 607 -31.96 -35.48 31.07
N SER A 608 -31.01 -36.08 30.32
CA SER A 608 -31.30 -37.19 29.42
C SER A 608 -31.59 -38.50 30.14
N ASP A 609 -30.96 -38.77 31.28
CA ASP A 609 -31.18 -39.96 32.10
C ASP A 609 -32.45 -39.86 32.97
N GLY A 610 -32.83 -38.65 33.42
CA GLY A 610 -34.06 -38.42 34.19
C GLY A 610 -35.36 -38.61 33.37
N ASN A 611 -35.31 -38.45 32.05
CA ASN A 611 -36.49 -38.63 31.19
C ASN A 611 -36.72 -40.09 30.75
N ASN A 612 -35.84 -41.02 31.10
CA ASN A 612 -36.03 -42.45 30.81
C ASN A 612 -36.63 -43.27 31.97
N GLU A 613 -36.67 -42.72 33.18
CA GLU A 613 -37.30 -43.42 34.34
C GLU A 613 -38.80 -43.17 34.52
N GLU A 614 -39.37 -42.13 33.85
CA GLU A 614 -40.84 -41.85 33.95
C GLU A 614 -41.68 -42.58 32.87
N LYS A 615 -41.11 -43.46 32.04
CA LYS A 615 -41.87 -44.24 31.04
C LYS A 615 -42.00 -45.74 31.35
N VAL A 616 -41.67 -46.20 32.55
CA VAL A 616 -41.87 -47.57 33.01
C VAL A 616 -42.47 -47.58 34.40
N SER A 617 -43.68 -47.07 34.54
CA SER A 617 -44.58 -47.40 35.64
C SER A 617 -46.02 -47.22 35.19
#